data_4bbeaa1b3ee3f775483c7e0024d81061
#
_entry.id   4bbeaa1b3ee3f775483c7e0024d81061
#
_cell.length_a   1.000
_cell.length_b   1.000
_cell.length_c   1.000
_cell.angle_alpha   90.00
_cell.angle_beta   90.00
_cell.angle_gamma   90.00
#
_symmetry.space_group_name_H-M   'P 1'
#
loop_
_entity.id
_entity.type
_entity.pdbx_description
1 polymer ?
#
loop_
_entity_poly.entity_id
_entity_poly.type
_entity_poly.pdbx_seq_one_letter_code
_entity_poly.pdbx_strand_id
1 'polypeptide(L)'
;ASKGNADKQASIDHILTAHTIHNDPGRVLARLSGEDLANSKDNLVFTNSGLNSSMGATKNEHGEVVEIPEYIRLHPELPEQTKSNMMRQYNAAKASYEAKLRTAYYTSPRFAKDLGLAAANVGVRMGARQVLGFIFAEVWFAVKSELRKTEDPFSLEKLYTSIGKGVQR
;
A
#
# COMPACT_ATOMS: atom_id res chain seq x y z
N ALA A 1 -29.17 4.35 -44.13
CA ALA A 1 -29.15 3.83 -42.79
C ALA A 1 -28.87 4.99 -41.82
N SER A 2 -29.84 5.30 -40.96
CA SER A 2 -29.91 6.50 -40.11
C SER A 2 -28.83 6.49 -39.02
N LYS A 3 -27.85 7.41 -39.10
CA LYS A 3 -26.88 7.71 -38.01
C LYS A 3 -27.52 8.29 -36.72
N GLY A 4 -28.82 8.56 -36.72
CA GLY A 4 -29.52 9.27 -35.64
C GLY A 4 -30.01 8.39 -34.49
N ASN A 5 -29.90 7.07 -34.54
CA ASN A 5 -30.44 6.18 -33.48
C ASN A 5 -29.40 5.65 -32.49
N ALA A 6 -28.12 5.66 -32.83
CA ALA A 6 -27.04 5.17 -31.98
C ALA A 6 -26.84 6.07 -30.73
N ASP A 7 -27.05 7.39 -30.86
CA ASP A 7 -26.87 8.36 -29.78
C ASP A 7 -27.93 8.30 -28.67
N LYS A 8 -29.00 7.53 -28.85
CA LYS A 8 -30.07 7.37 -27.87
C LYS A 8 -30.02 6.04 -27.12
N GLN A 9 -29.12 5.16 -27.50
CA GLN A 9 -29.01 3.83 -26.89
C GLN A 9 -28.07 3.89 -25.68
N ALA A 10 -28.59 3.52 -24.51
CA ALA A 10 -27.76 3.34 -23.32
C ALA A 10 -27.03 2.00 -23.40
N SER A 11 -25.77 2.00 -23.01
CA SER A 11 -24.95 0.80 -22.81
C SER A 11 -24.37 0.78 -21.40
N ILE A 12 -24.12 -0.41 -20.87
CA ILE A 12 -23.38 -0.58 -19.62
C ILE A 12 -21.88 -0.44 -19.93
N ASP A 13 -21.19 0.33 -19.15
CA ASP A 13 -19.76 0.56 -19.28
C ASP A 13 -19.06 0.44 -17.91
N HIS A 14 -17.76 0.12 -17.96
CA HIS A 14 -16.89 0.09 -16.79
C HIS A 14 -16.30 1.48 -16.54
N ILE A 15 -16.46 2.01 -15.33
CA ILE A 15 -15.91 3.32 -14.94
C ILE A 15 -14.39 3.24 -14.80
N LEU A 16 -13.88 2.23 -14.07
CA LEU A 16 -12.48 1.82 -14.07
C LEU A 16 -12.32 0.69 -15.07
N THR A 17 -11.33 0.75 -15.95
CA THR A 17 -11.16 -0.26 -16.97
C THR A 17 -10.90 -1.64 -16.36
N ALA A 18 -11.43 -2.69 -16.97
CA ALA A 18 -11.17 -4.06 -16.54
C ALA A 18 -9.68 -4.39 -16.57
N HIS A 19 -8.93 -3.79 -17.51
CA HIS A 19 -7.47 -3.92 -17.61
C HIS A 19 -6.76 -3.35 -16.36
N THR A 20 -7.09 -2.13 -15.94
CA THR A 20 -6.53 -1.50 -14.75
C THR A 20 -6.81 -2.33 -13.51
N ILE A 21 -8.05 -2.78 -13.33
CA ILE A 21 -8.42 -3.62 -12.17
C ILE A 21 -7.68 -4.96 -12.20
N HIS A 22 -7.57 -5.60 -13.38
CA HIS A 22 -6.94 -6.91 -13.49
C HIS A 22 -5.44 -6.85 -13.15
N ASN A 23 -4.75 -5.81 -13.56
CA ASN A 23 -3.30 -5.66 -13.41
C ASN A 23 -2.90 -4.94 -12.11
N ASP A 24 -3.84 -4.55 -11.24
CA ASP A 24 -3.53 -3.89 -9.97
C ASP A 24 -2.85 -4.83 -8.97
N PRO A 25 -1.58 -4.56 -8.59
CA PRO A 25 -0.88 -5.34 -7.58
C PRO A 25 -1.60 -5.37 -6.22
N GLY A 26 -2.29 -4.29 -5.86
CA GLY A 26 -3.07 -4.19 -4.61
C GLY A 26 -4.19 -5.22 -4.57
N ARG A 27 -4.88 -5.43 -5.70
CA ARG A 27 -5.88 -6.48 -5.85
C ARG A 27 -5.29 -7.88 -5.64
N VAL A 28 -4.14 -8.14 -6.25
CA VAL A 28 -3.45 -9.44 -6.10
C VAL A 28 -3.04 -9.69 -4.65
N LEU A 29 -2.52 -8.67 -3.98
CA LEU A 29 -2.17 -8.73 -2.55
C LEU A 29 -3.39 -8.98 -1.66
N ALA A 30 -4.52 -8.31 -1.98
CA ALA A 30 -5.79 -8.49 -1.29
C ALA A 30 -6.50 -9.81 -1.64
N ARG A 31 -6.02 -10.56 -2.66
CA ARG A 31 -6.61 -11.80 -3.17
C ARG A 31 -8.06 -11.65 -3.64
N LEU A 32 -8.39 -10.50 -4.21
CA LEU A 32 -9.71 -10.24 -4.76
C LEU A 32 -9.79 -10.63 -6.23
N SER A 33 -10.97 -11.14 -6.64
CA SER A 33 -11.25 -11.44 -8.04
C SER A 33 -11.31 -10.15 -8.85
N GLY A 34 -10.52 -10.06 -9.93
CA GLY A 34 -10.56 -8.92 -10.84
C GLY A 34 -11.88 -8.81 -11.59
N GLU A 35 -12.47 -9.95 -11.94
CA GLU A 35 -13.77 -10.02 -12.60
C GLU A 35 -14.90 -9.50 -11.71
N ASP A 36 -14.96 -9.94 -10.43
CA ASP A 36 -15.98 -9.49 -9.49
C ASP A 36 -15.87 -7.99 -9.20
N LEU A 37 -14.63 -7.48 -9.12
CA LEU A 37 -14.41 -6.05 -8.92
C LEU A 37 -14.78 -5.24 -10.15
N ALA A 38 -14.39 -5.68 -11.35
CA ALA A 38 -14.74 -5.00 -12.60
C ALA A 38 -16.25 -4.95 -12.79
N ASN A 39 -16.96 -6.05 -12.53
CA ASN A 39 -18.41 -6.17 -12.67
C ASN A 39 -19.19 -5.71 -11.45
N SER A 40 -18.54 -5.10 -10.46
CA SER A 40 -19.25 -4.60 -9.27
C SER A 40 -20.14 -3.40 -9.62
N LYS A 41 -21.26 -3.27 -8.92
CA LYS A 41 -22.24 -2.18 -9.14
C LYS A 41 -21.61 -0.79 -9.07
N ASP A 42 -20.58 -0.62 -8.26
CA ASP A 42 -19.91 0.67 -8.08
C ASP A 42 -18.98 1.00 -9.26
N ASN A 43 -18.67 0.03 -10.09
CA ASN A 43 -17.82 0.18 -11.28
C ASN A 43 -18.61 0.15 -12.60
N LEU A 44 -19.91 -0.04 -12.54
CA LEU A 44 -20.77 -0.09 -13.73
C LEU A 44 -21.63 1.17 -13.82
N VAL A 45 -21.76 1.71 -15.02
CA VAL A 45 -22.58 2.88 -15.30
C VAL A 45 -23.34 2.70 -16.62
N PHE A 46 -24.57 3.23 -16.68
CA PHE A 46 -25.24 3.42 -17.96
C PHE A 46 -24.70 4.69 -18.61
N THR A 47 -24.16 4.55 -19.80
CA THR A 47 -23.65 5.66 -20.60
C THR A 47 -24.24 5.65 -22.01
N ASN A 48 -24.09 6.75 -22.72
CA ASN A 48 -24.46 6.81 -24.13
C ASN A 48 -23.56 5.86 -24.95
N SER A 49 -24.13 5.06 -25.83
CA SER A 49 -23.38 4.06 -26.59
C SER A 49 -22.32 4.66 -27.52
N GLY A 50 -22.53 5.89 -28.01
CA GLY A 50 -21.53 6.62 -28.80
C GLY A 50 -20.33 7.02 -27.95
N LEU A 51 -20.59 7.53 -26.73
CA LEU A 51 -19.54 7.88 -25.78
C LEU A 51 -18.76 6.63 -25.32
N ASN A 52 -19.47 5.54 -24.98
CA ASN A 52 -18.84 4.27 -24.62
C ASN A 52 -17.93 3.74 -25.75
N SER A 53 -18.43 3.75 -26.99
CA SER A 53 -17.63 3.33 -28.15
C SER A 53 -16.39 4.21 -28.35
N SER A 54 -16.52 5.52 -28.16
CA SER A 54 -15.40 6.47 -28.25
C SER A 54 -14.35 6.21 -27.17
N MET A 55 -14.77 6.01 -25.90
CA MET A 55 -13.87 5.66 -24.80
C MET A 55 -13.14 4.35 -25.07
N GLY A 56 -13.85 3.30 -25.48
CA GLY A 56 -13.26 2.01 -25.81
C GLY A 56 -12.29 2.03 -27.01
N ALA A 57 -12.49 2.97 -27.96
CA ALA A 57 -11.61 3.17 -29.12
C ALA A 57 -10.35 3.99 -28.79
N THR A 58 -10.39 4.81 -27.72
CA THR A 58 -9.26 5.67 -27.34
C THR A 58 -8.20 4.84 -26.61
N LYS A 59 -7.01 4.78 -27.19
CA LYS A 59 -5.90 3.96 -26.70
C LYS A 59 -4.69 4.83 -26.35
N ASN A 60 -3.89 4.38 -25.38
CA ASN A 60 -2.56 4.92 -25.12
C ASN A 60 -1.52 4.40 -26.13
N GLU A 61 -0.28 4.80 -25.99
CA GLU A 61 0.86 4.36 -26.83
C GLU A 61 1.13 2.85 -26.76
N HIS A 62 0.65 2.17 -25.72
CA HIS A 62 0.76 0.73 -25.53
C HIS A 62 -0.46 -0.05 -26.07
N GLY A 63 -1.42 0.64 -26.68
CA GLY A 63 -2.64 0.02 -27.24
C GLY A 63 -3.70 -0.33 -26.19
N GLU A 64 -3.57 0.17 -24.96
CA GLU A 64 -4.51 -0.06 -23.88
C GLU A 64 -5.58 1.04 -23.84
N VAL A 65 -6.82 0.67 -23.46
CA VAL A 65 -7.90 1.66 -23.25
C VAL A 65 -7.51 2.61 -22.14
N VAL A 66 -7.62 3.90 -22.41
CA VAL A 66 -7.28 4.94 -21.42
C VAL A 66 -8.36 5.07 -20.35
N GLU A 67 -7.95 5.49 -19.15
CA GLU A 67 -8.87 5.82 -18.06
C GLU A 67 -9.59 7.15 -18.30
N ILE A 68 -10.72 7.37 -17.64
CA ILE A 68 -11.57 8.58 -17.81
C ILE A 68 -10.79 9.89 -17.70
N PRO A 69 -9.87 10.11 -16.74
CA PRO A 69 -9.11 11.37 -16.67
C PRO A 69 -8.30 11.65 -17.92
N GLU A 70 -7.67 10.62 -18.48
CA GLU A 70 -6.88 10.72 -19.70
C GLU A 70 -7.77 10.91 -20.94
N TYR A 71 -8.89 10.20 -20.99
CA TYR A 71 -9.88 10.38 -22.05
C TYR A 71 -10.38 11.84 -22.10
N ILE A 72 -10.71 12.44 -20.95
CA ILE A 72 -11.12 13.85 -20.88
C ILE A 72 -10.01 14.77 -21.36
N ARG A 73 -8.76 14.48 -21.03
CA ARG A 73 -7.60 15.26 -21.46
C ARG A 73 -7.43 15.25 -22.98
N LEU A 74 -7.66 14.08 -23.60
CA LEU A 74 -7.54 13.88 -25.04
C LEU A 74 -8.74 14.45 -25.82
N HIS A 75 -9.88 14.69 -25.16
CA HIS A 75 -11.12 15.19 -25.73
C HIS A 75 -11.56 16.52 -25.12
N PRO A 76 -10.81 17.63 -25.38
CA PRO A 76 -11.12 18.94 -24.81
C PRO A 76 -12.48 19.50 -25.29
N GLU A 77 -12.98 18.99 -26.44
CA GLU A 77 -14.28 19.37 -27.03
C GLU A 77 -15.51 18.87 -26.26
N LEU A 78 -15.34 17.94 -25.33
CA LEU A 78 -16.46 17.44 -24.51
C LEU A 78 -17.10 18.56 -23.69
N PRO A 79 -18.45 18.59 -23.58
CA PRO A 79 -19.14 19.56 -22.72
C PRO A 79 -18.65 19.47 -21.26
N GLU A 80 -18.44 20.61 -20.59
CA GLU A 80 -17.93 20.66 -19.21
C GLU A 80 -18.82 19.89 -18.22
N GLN A 81 -20.13 19.90 -18.42
CA GLN A 81 -21.06 19.09 -17.62
C GLN A 81 -20.79 17.60 -17.75
N THR A 82 -20.46 17.14 -18.98
CA THR A 82 -20.11 15.73 -19.24
C THR A 82 -18.80 15.38 -18.54
N LYS A 83 -17.75 16.21 -18.71
CA LYS A 83 -16.45 16.01 -18.06
C LYS A 83 -16.60 15.93 -16.54
N SER A 84 -17.35 16.86 -15.94
CA SER A 84 -17.59 16.92 -14.50
C SER A 84 -18.32 15.66 -14.00
N ASN A 85 -19.34 15.20 -14.73
CA ASN A 85 -20.07 13.98 -14.37
C ASN A 85 -19.18 12.74 -14.46
N MET A 86 -18.39 12.61 -15.52
CA MET A 86 -17.46 11.49 -15.71
C MET A 86 -16.41 11.45 -14.59
N MET A 87 -15.80 12.60 -14.26
CA MET A 87 -14.82 12.69 -13.17
C MET A 87 -15.42 12.35 -11.81
N ARG A 88 -16.64 12.79 -11.53
CA ARG A 88 -17.34 12.47 -10.28
C ARG A 88 -17.57 10.95 -10.17
N GLN A 89 -18.04 10.32 -11.23
CA GLN A 89 -18.26 8.86 -11.26
C GLN A 89 -16.94 8.11 -11.12
N TYR A 90 -15.89 8.53 -11.83
CA TYR A 90 -14.56 7.95 -11.73
C TYR A 90 -14.01 8.02 -10.31
N ASN A 91 -14.06 9.18 -9.68
CA ASN A 91 -13.58 9.36 -8.32
C ASN A 91 -14.36 8.51 -7.31
N ALA A 92 -15.68 8.39 -7.46
CA ALA A 92 -16.51 7.56 -6.61
C ALA A 92 -16.21 6.06 -6.79
N ALA A 93 -16.10 5.58 -8.02
CA ALA A 93 -15.75 4.19 -8.32
C ALA A 93 -14.35 3.85 -7.80
N LYS A 94 -13.38 4.73 -8.01
CA LYS A 94 -12.01 4.57 -7.51
C LYS A 94 -11.96 4.50 -5.99
N ALA A 95 -12.66 5.40 -5.29
CA ALA A 95 -12.72 5.40 -3.83
C ALA A 95 -13.36 4.10 -3.30
N SER A 96 -14.46 3.63 -3.93
CA SER A 96 -15.09 2.35 -3.57
C SER A 96 -14.16 1.17 -3.82
N TYR A 97 -13.48 1.13 -4.96
CA TYR A 97 -12.51 0.11 -5.30
C TYR A 97 -11.37 0.05 -4.27
N GLU A 98 -10.73 1.19 -3.99
CA GLU A 98 -9.65 1.27 -3.00
C GLU A 98 -10.10 0.88 -1.59
N ALA A 99 -11.32 1.23 -1.19
CA ALA A 99 -11.89 0.83 0.10
C ALA A 99 -12.05 -0.70 0.20
N LYS A 100 -12.52 -1.36 -0.89
CA LYS A 100 -12.63 -2.82 -0.96
C LYS A 100 -11.25 -3.48 -0.83
N LEU A 101 -10.23 -2.97 -1.53
CA LEU A 101 -8.86 -3.48 -1.44
C LEU A 101 -8.31 -3.36 -0.02
N ARG A 102 -8.42 -2.17 0.58
CA ARG A 102 -7.95 -1.91 1.95
C ARG A 102 -8.63 -2.83 2.94
N THR A 103 -9.96 -2.93 2.89
CA THR A 103 -10.70 -3.79 3.80
C THR A 103 -10.25 -5.24 3.67
N ALA A 104 -10.21 -5.77 2.45
CA ALA A 104 -9.80 -7.16 2.22
C ALA A 104 -8.36 -7.43 2.66
N TYR A 105 -7.43 -6.51 2.42
CA TYR A 105 -6.03 -6.65 2.80
C TYR A 105 -5.85 -6.61 4.32
N TYR A 106 -6.36 -5.56 5.00
CA TYR A 106 -6.16 -5.35 6.44
C TYR A 106 -6.92 -6.34 7.32
N THR A 107 -8.02 -6.92 6.82
CA THR A 107 -8.73 -7.98 7.54
C THR A 107 -8.21 -9.39 7.22
N SER A 108 -7.20 -9.49 6.36
CA SER A 108 -6.66 -10.78 5.95
C SER A 108 -5.80 -11.43 7.05
N PRO A 109 -5.84 -12.78 7.19
CA PRO A 109 -4.92 -13.50 8.08
C PRO A 109 -3.44 -13.28 7.72
N ARG A 110 -3.16 -12.99 6.45
CA ARG A 110 -1.81 -12.69 5.97
C ARG A 110 -1.30 -11.39 6.57
N PHE A 111 -2.09 -10.32 6.53
CA PHE A 111 -1.71 -9.05 7.14
C PHE A 111 -1.41 -9.21 8.63
N ALA A 112 -2.28 -9.92 9.37
CA ALA A 112 -2.06 -10.20 10.78
C ALA A 112 -0.74 -10.95 11.03
N LYS A 113 -0.43 -11.96 10.19
CA LYS A 113 0.83 -12.71 10.25
C LYS A 113 2.04 -11.81 9.95
N ASP A 114 1.98 -11.02 8.86
CA ASP A 114 3.07 -10.15 8.43
C ASP A 114 3.34 -9.07 9.49
N LEU A 115 2.29 -8.50 10.09
CA LEU A 115 2.38 -7.56 11.19
C LEU A 115 3.02 -8.20 12.43
N GLY A 116 2.59 -9.41 12.79
CA GLY A 116 3.16 -10.16 13.90
C GLY A 116 4.65 -10.44 13.72
N LEU A 117 5.06 -10.87 12.53
CA LEU A 117 6.47 -11.11 12.20
C LEU A 117 7.30 -9.82 12.22
N ALA A 118 6.76 -8.71 11.71
CA ALA A 118 7.42 -7.41 11.75
C ALA A 118 7.60 -6.93 13.20
N ALA A 119 6.57 -7.02 14.02
CA ALA A 119 6.61 -6.66 15.44
C ALA A 119 7.62 -7.52 16.21
N ALA A 120 7.64 -8.84 16.00
CA ALA A 120 8.60 -9.74 16.62
C ALA A 120 10.05 -9.40 16.24
N ASN A 121 10.32 -9.13 14.94
CA ASN A 121 11.65 -8.76 14.46
C ASN A 121 12.14 -7.44 15.08
N VAL A 122 11.27 -6.43 15.17
CA VAL A 122 11.58 -5.15 15.84
C VAL A 122 11.83 -5.38 17.33
N GLY A 123 10.97 -6.15 18.00
CA GLY A 123 11.12 -6.47 19.43
C GLY A 123 12.44 -7.18 19.75
N VAL A 124 12.81 -8.19 18.98
CA VAL A 124 14.10 -8.89 19.14
C VAL A 124 15.28 -7.95 18.94
N ARG A 125 15.28 -7.10 17.90
CA ARG A 125 16.35 -6.12 17.66
C ARG A 125 16.46 -5.08 18.78
N MET A 126 15.34 -4.59 19.28
CA MET A 126 15.33 -3.64 20.40
C MET A 126 15.81 -4.29 21.68
N GLY A 127 15.34 -5.50 21.99
CA GLY A 127 15.81 -6.26 23.13
C GLY A 127 17.31 -6.53 23.09
N ALA A 128 17.85 -6.98 21.96
CA ALA A 128 19.28 -7.20 21.78
C ALA A 128 20.10 -5.90 22.00
N ARG A 129 19.63 -4.76 21.49
CA ARG A 129 20.29 -3.46 21.71
C ARG A 129 20.29 -3.06 23.18
N GLN A 130 19.20 -3.28 23.89
CA GLN A 130 19.10 -2.98 25.32
C GLN A 130 20.05 -3.84 26.15
N VAL A 131 20.11 -5.15 25.87
CA VAL A 131 21.04 -6.08 26.54
C VAL A 131 22.49 -5.68 26.29
N LEU A 132 22.86 -5.38 25.04
CA LEU A 132 24.20 -4.89 24.71
C LEU A 132 24.51 -3.57 25.42
N GLY A 133 23.57 -2.62 25.42
CA GLY A 133 23.73 -1.35 26.14
C GLY A 133 23.97 -1.54 27.64
N PHE A 134 23.23 -2.47 28.26
CA PHE A 134 23.42 -2.83 29.66
C PHE A 134 24.81 -3.41 29.92
N ILE A 135 25.24 -4.39 29.08
CA ILE A 135 26.59 -5.00 29.18
C ILE A 135 27.67 -3.93 29.05
N PHE A 136 27.56 -3.03 28.06
CA PHE A 136 28.54 -1.94 27.90
C PHE A 136 28.58 -1.00 29.11
N ALA A 137 27.43 -0.68 29.71
CA ALA A 137 27.37 0.17 30.90
C ALA A 137 28.06 -0.50 32.10
N GLU A 138 27.79 -1.78 32.34
CA GLU A 138 28.42 -2.53 33.44
C GLU A 138 29.94 -2.66 33.26
N VAL A 139 30.40 -2.95 32.04
CA VAL A 139 31.83 -2.98 31.70
C VAL A 139 32.46 -1.61 31.94
N TRP A 140 31.81 -0.54 31.50
CA TRP A 140 32.31 0.83 31.71
C TRP A 140 32.41 1.20 33.18
N PHE A 141 31.40 0.88 33.98
CA PHE A 141 31.45 1.15 35.43
C PHE A 141 32.52 0.31 36.13
N ALA A 142 32.71 -0.94 35.72
CA ALA A 142 33.78 -1.78 36.27
C ALA A 142 35.16 -1.22 35.96
N VAL A 143 35.43 -0.84 34.68
CA VAL A 143 36.69 -0.22 34.27
C VAL A 143 36.93 1.09 35.01
N LYS A 144 35.91 1.98 35.08
CA LYS A 144 36.01 3.25 35.79
C LYS A 144 36.27 3.07 37.28
N SER A 145 35.67 2.07 37.92
CA SER A 145 35.91 1.69 39.30
C SER A 145 37.35 1.27 39.53
N GLU A 146 37.91 0.42 38.62
CA GLU A 146 39.28 -0.08 38.74
C GLU A 146 40.31 1.01 38.48
N LEU A 147 40.08 1.90 37.52
CA LEU A 147 40.95 3.05 37.23
C LEU A 147 40.99 4.10 38.34
N ARG A 148 40.01 4.15 39.23
CA ARG A 148 39.97 5.08 40.40
C ARG A 148 40.72 4.56 41.61
N LYS A 149 41.13 3.29 41.64
CA LYS A 149 41.96 2.72 42.70
C LYS A 149 43.41 3.08 42.44
N THR A 150 43.80 4.22 42.96
CA THR A 150 45.17 4.82 42.78
C THR A 150 46.31 4.04 43.44
N GLU A 151 46.04 3.06 44.31
CA GLU A 151 47.05 2.37 45.12
C GLU A 151 47.35 0.93 44.70
N ASP A 152 46.54 0.31 43.82
CA ASP A 152 46.71 -1.08 43.37
C ASP A 152 46.99 -1.15 41.86
N PRO A 153 47.97 -1.98 41.40
CA PRO A 153 48.20 -2.16 39.99
C PRO A 153 46.96 -2.77 39.29
N PHE A 154 46.66 -2.26 38.08
CA PHE A 154 45.53 -2.75 37.28
C PHE A 154 45.65 -4.27 37.05
N SER A 155 44.62 -5.00 37.43
CA SER A 155 44.54 -6.46 37.27
C SER A 155 43.30 -6.82 36.45
N LEU A 156 43.52 -7.52 35.33
CA LEU A 156 42.44 -8.06 34.46
C LEU A 156 41.57 -9.04 35.22
N GLU A 157 42.11 -9.80 36.17
CA GLU A 157 41.35 -10.78 36.96
C GLU A 157 40.33 -10.09 37.87
N LYS A 158 40.75 -8.99 38.52
CA LYS A 158 39.83 -8.15 39.33
C LYS A 158 38.74 -7.51 38.45
N LEU A 159 39.08 -7.10 37.27
CA LEU A 159 38.12 -6.54 36.30
C LEU A 159 37.07 -7.58 35.90
N TYR A 160 37.46 -8.81 35.51
CA TYR A 160 36.54 -9.90 35.19
C TYR A 160 35.61 -10.24 36.33
N THR A 161 36.13 -10.31 37.55
CA THR A 161 35.32 -10.58 38.75
C THR A 161 34.31 -9.47 39.02
N SER A 162 34.67 -8.22 38.81
CA SER A 162 33.79 -7.07 38.97
C SER A 162 32.66 -7.03 37.94
N ILE A 163 32.95 -7.33 36.67
CA ILE A 163 31.96 -7.44 35.60
C ILE A 163 30.97 -8.59 35.89
N GLY A 164 31.46 -9.75 36.31
CA GLY A 164 30.62 -10.90 36.62
C GLY A 164 29.62 -10.62 37.73
N LYS A 165 30.02 -9.86 38.77
CA LYS A 165 29.13 -9.41 39.86
C LYS A 165 28.09 -8.38 39.42
N GLY A 166 28.40 -7.54 38.43
CA GLY A 166 27.47 -6.54 37.86
C GLY A 166 26.36 -7.16 37.04
N VAL A 167 26.68 -8.20 36.25
CA VAL A 167 25.74 -8.91 35.39
C VAL A 167 24.78 -9.82 36.17
N GLN A 168 25.12 -10.22 37.38
CA GLN A 168 24.27 -11.05 38.27
C GLN A 168 23.27 -10.27 39.11
N ARG A 169 23.27 -8.97 39.10
CA ARG A 169 22.29 -8.08 39.73
C ARG A 169 21.16 -7.72 38.80
#